data_b574ef013df62e8418a3e970129dfab6
#
_entry.id   b574ef013df62e8418a3e970129dfab6
#
_cell.length_a   1.000
_cell.length_b   1.000
_cell.length_c   1.000
_cell.angle_alpha   90.00
_cell.angle_beta   90.00
_cell.angle_gamma   90.00
#
_symmetry.space_group_name_H-M   'P 1'
#
loop_
_entity.id
_entity.type
_entity.pdbx_description
1 polymer ?
#
loop_
_entity_poly.entity_id
_entity_poly.type
_entity_poly.pdbx_seq_one_letter_code
_entity_poly.pdbx_strand_id
1 'polypeptide(L)'
;MSAPVGVQCVECVAQANRSLPQQKTEFGGRLRAGAPVITYGVIALNVLVYALQWIIPGFTNSLVLAPAIAAYEPWRLITSVFAHSMGSFLHLAMNMYGIYIFGTLLEPKLGRLRFAWLYLISAIGGSLGILLLSAPLSATLGASGALAGLFLATFVVYRSNKQALRQMGIILVLNIVLGFVVSGISWQGHLGGAVLGILAACCIVLIPKSNPQRARTQILLLAVLSVLLLGAVYLAAQAVKFTG
;
A
#
# COMPACT_ATOMS: atom_id res chain seq x y z
N MET A 1 -3.62 -18.51 35.93
CA MET A 1 -2.39 -17.73 36.06
C MET A 1 -2.19 -17.41 37.52
N SER A 2 -1.02 -17.72 38.09
CA SER A 2 -0.68 -17.31 39.46
C SER A 2 -0.16 -15.86 39.41
N ALA A 3 -0.76 -14.99 40.26
CA ALA A 3 -0.29 -13.64 40.47
C ALA A 3 0.48 -13.54 41.80
N PRO A 4 1.34 -12.54 42.04
CA PRO A 4 2.07 -12.34 43.29
C PRO A 4 1.17 -12.27 44.54
N VAL A 5 -0.10 -12.05 44.40
CA VAL A 5 -1.11 -11.88 45.46
C VAL A 5 -2.21 -12.95 45.44
N GLY A 6 -2.01 -14.09 44.76
CA GLY A 6 -2.98 -15.22 44.76
C GLY A 6 -3.50 -15.59 43.36
N VAL A 7 -4.51 -16.47 43.31
CA VAL A 7 -5.15 -16.94 42.08
C VAL A 7 -6.25 -15.94 41.69
N GLN A 8 -6.11 -15.31 40.51
CA GLN A 8 -7.15 -14.46 39.95
C GLN A 8 -8.19 -15.30 39.19
N CYS A 9 -9.47 -15.03 39.39
CA CYS A 9 -10.52 -15.70 38.62
C CYS A 9 -10.50 -15.22 37.16
N VAL A 10 -10.79 -16.13 36.21
CA VAL A 10 -10.74 -15.85 34.77
C VAL A 10 -11.68 -14.70 34.37
N GLU A 11 -12.85 -14.62 35.02
CA GLU A 11 -13.83 -13.55 34.76
C GLU A 11 -13.35 -12.19 35.25
N CYS A 12 -12.75 -12.13 36.47
CA CYS A 12 -12.18 -10.89 37.00
C CYS A 12 -11.03 -10.37 36.11
N VAL A 13 -10.17 -11.26 35.61
CA VAL A 13 -9.10 -10.89 34.65
C VAL A 13 -9.69 -10.41 33.34
N ALA A 14 -10.73 -11.08 32.84
CA ALA A 14 -11.40 -10.68 31.59
C ALA A 14 -12.10 -9.31 31.75
N GLN A 15 -12.74 -9.05 32.90
CA GLN A 15 -13.37 -7.76 33.20
C GLN A 15 -12.34 -6.64 33.36
N ALA A 16 -11.25 -6.89 34.09
CA ALA A 16 -10.14 -5.95 34.23
C ALA A 16 -9.51 -5.62 32.85
N ASN A 17 -9.30 -6.63 32.00
CA ASN A 17 -8.77 -6.43 30.65
C ASN A 17 -9.72 -5.63 29.74
N ARG A 18 -11.04 -5.72 29.93
CA ARG A 18 -12.02 -4.91 29.17
C ARG A 18 -12.00 -3.43 29.58
N SER A 19 -11.63 -3.13 30.84
CA SER A 19 -11.54 -1.76 31.35
C SER A 19 -10.22 -1.07 31.06
N LEU A 20 -9.18 -1.81 30.61
CA LEU A 20 -7.89 -1.22 30.26
C LEU A 20 -8.03 -0.35 28.99
N PRO A 21 -7.41 0.85 28.97
CA PRO A 21 -7.34 1.66 27.78
C PRO A 21 -6.71 0.88 26.61
N GLN A 22 -7.34 0.92 25.45
CA GLN A 22 -6.79 0.26 24.27
C GLN A 22 -5.39 0.79 23.96
N GLN A 23 -4.39 -0.10 23.97
CA GLN A 23 -3.04 0.26 23.61
C GLN A 23 -3.00 0.74 22.15
N LYS A 24 -2.24 1.79 21.91
CA LYS A 24 -2.06 2.39 20.58
C LYS A 24 -0.69 2.05 20.02
N THR A 25 -0.61 1.93 18.72
CA THR A 25 0.65 1.82 17.99
C THR A 25 1.44 3.12 18.08
N GLU A 26 2.71 3.12 17.64
CA GLU A 26 3.59 4.31 17.64
C GLU A 26 2.93 5.53 16.97
N PHE A 27 2.15 5.31 15.90
CA PHE A 27 1.47 6.36 15.14
C PHE A 27 -0.04 6.45 15.43
N GLY A 28 -0.50 5.92 16.56
CA GLY A 28 -1.86 6.13 17.07
C GLY A 28 -2.93 5.18 16.52
N GLY A 29 -2.53 4.13 15.78
CA GLY A 29 -3.41 3.02 15.41
C GLY A 29 -3.79 2.17 16.62
N ARG A 30 -4.83 1.34 16.50
CA ARG A 30 -5.13 0.33 17.52
C ARG A 30 -4.05 -0.74 17.48
N LEU A 31 -3.38 -0.95 18.63
CA LEU A 31 -2.46 -2.08 18.76
C LEU A 31 -3.29 -3.37 18.85
N ARG A 32 -3.03 -4.29 17.94
CA ARG A 32 -3.61 -5.64 18.00
C ARG A 32 -2.46 -6.63 18.02
N ALA A 33 -2.44 -7.48 19.01
CA ALA A 33 -1.49 -8.59 19.06
C ALA A 33 -1.72 -9.52 17.85
N GLY A 34 -0.63 -10.15 17.38
CA GLY A 34 -0.68 -11.14 16.32
C GLY A 34 -0.12 -10.66 14.99
N ALA A 35 -0.32 -11.46 13.97
CA ALA A 35 0.23 -11.27 12.64
C ALA A 35 -0.31 -10.01 11.93
N PRO A 36 0.45 -9.44 10.97
CA PRO A 36 0.04 -8.34 10.13
C PRO A 36 -1.00 -8.80 9.08
N VAL A 37 -2.27 -8.79 9.50
CA VAL A 37 -3.39 -9.42 8.77
C VAL A 37 -3.63 -8.76 7.41
N ILE A 38 -3.49 -7.43 7.31
CA ILE A 38 -3.70 -6.72 6.05
C ILE A 38 -2.60 -7.11 5.05
N THR A 39 -1.36 -7.17 5.50
CA THR A 39 -0.22 -7.61 4.69
C THR A 39 -0.46 -9.01 4.11
N TYR A 40 -0.81 -9.98 4.95
CA TYR A 40 -1.09 -11.33 4.48
C TYR A 40 -2.34 -11.43 3.63
N GLY A 41 -3.38 -10.64 3.92
CA GLY A 41 -4.59 -10.56 3.09
C GLY A 41 -4.30 -10.03 1.69
N VAL A 42 -3.46 -8.99 1.57
CA VAL A 42 -3.02 -8.47 0.27
C VAL A 42 -2.21 -9.51 -0.50
N ILE A 43 -1.27 -10.19 0.15
CA ILE A 43 -0.50 -11.28 -0.47
C ILE A 43 -1.42 -12.39 -0.95
N ALA A 44 -2.32 -12.86 -0.10
CA ALA A 44 -3.27 -13.93 -0.45
C ALA A 44 -4.17 -13.54 -1.63
N LEU A 45 -4.65 -12.30 -1.67
CA LEU A 45 -5.45 -11.79 -2.79
C LEU A 45 -4.67 -11.77 -4.11
N ASN A 46 -3.41 -11.31 -4.10
CA ASN A 46 -2.56 -11.32 -5.30
C ASN A 46 -2.29 -12.75 -5.80
N VAL A 47 -1.98 -13.69 -4.89
CA VAL A 47 -1.77 -15.10 -5.23
C VAL A 47 -3.04 -15.73 -5.80
N LEU A 48 -4.21 -15.43 -5.20
CA LEU A 48 -5.51 -15.90 -5.69
C LEU A 48 -5.79 -15.38 -7.09
N VAL A 49 -5.63 -14.06 -7.33
CA VAL A 49 -5.83 -13.46 -8.66
C VAL A 49 -4.88 -14.07 -9.69
N TYR A 50 -3.62 -14.30 -9.32
CA TYR A 50 -2.64 -14.96 -10.20
C TYR A 50 -3.04 -16.40 -10.55
N ALA A 51 -3.56 -17.17 -9.58
CA ALA A 51 -4.10 -18.51 -9.84
C ALA A 51 -5.31 -18.45 -10.80
N LEU A 52 -6.21 -17.47 -10.62
CA LEU A 52 -7.34 -17.26 -11.53
C LEU A 52 -6.90 -16.86 -12.96
N GLN A 53 -5.82 -16.10 -13.09
CA GLN A 53 -5.23 -15.78 -14.40
C GLN A 53 -4.77 -17.05 -15.16
N TRP A 54 -4.33 -18.11 -14.45
CA TRP A 54 -3.99 -19.40 -15.03
C TRP A 54 -5.20 -20.25 -15.40
N ILE A 55 -6.27 -20.17 -14.61
CA ILE A 55 -7.45 -21.03 -14.76
C ILE A 55 -8.44 -20.48 -15.79
N ILE A 56 -8.60 -19.15 -15.86
CA ILE A 56 -9.63 -18.50 -16.66
C ILE A 56 -9.00 -17.84 -17.89
N PRO A 57 -9.22 -18.36 -19.11
CA PRO A 57 -8.72 -17.75 -20.33
C PRO A 57 -9.21 -16.30 -20.49
N GLY A 58 -8.29 -15.39 -20.84
CA GLY A 58 -8.62 -13.97 -21.04
C GLY A 58 -8.77 -13.15 -19.77
N PHE A 59 -8.74 -13.75 -18.57
CA PHE A 59 -8.90 -13.03 -17.31
C PHE A 59 -7.87 -11.93 -17.12
N THR A 60 -6.60 -12.16 -17.49
CA THR A 60 -5.56 -11.12 -17.45
C THR A 60 -5.97 -9.88 -18.24
N ASN A 61 -6.56 -10.05 -19.43
CA ASN A 61 -6.97 -8.93 -20.28
C ASN A 61 -8.10 -8.09 -19.68
N SER A 62 -8.96 -8.67 -18.83
CA SER A 62 -10.00 -7.93 -18.11
C SER A 62 -9.48 -7.12 -16.91
N LEU A 63 -8.26 -7.40 -16.46
CA LEU A 63 -7.67 -6.76 -15.27
C LEU A 63 -6.65 -5.66 -15.61
N VAL A 64 -5.93 -5.80 -16.73
CA VAL A 64 -4.81 -4.94 -17.13
C VAL A 64 -5.28 -3.50 -17.37
N LEU A 65 -4.53 -2.52 -16.87
CA LEU A 65 -4.77 -1.09 -17.08
C LEU A 65 -4.02 -0.60 -18.33
N ALA A 66 -4.75 0.06 -19.22
CA ALA A 66 -4.18 0.95 -20.22
C ALA A 66 -4.87 2.31 -20.15
N PRO A 67 -4.16 3.46 -20.31
CA PRO A 67 -4.77 4.77 -20.18
C PRO A 67 -6.00 4.96 -21.08
N ALA A 68 -5.97 4.51 -22.32
CA ALA A 68 -7.05 4.68 -23.30
C ALA A 68 -8.39 4.05 -22.89
N ILE A 69 -8.39 3.01 -22.05
CA ILE A 69 -9.62 2.33 -21.62
C ILE A 69 -10.05 2.68 -20.19
N ALA A 70 -9.24 3.43 -19.44
CA ALA A 70 -9.48 3.71 -18.03
C ALA A 70 -10.81 4.45 -17.76
N ALA A 71 -11.23 5.34 -18.67
CA ALA A 71 -12.51 6.06 -18.55
C ALA A 71 -13.74 5.15 -18.79
N TYR A 72 -13.60 4.09 -19.57
CA TYR A 72 -14.66 3.14 -19.90
C TYR A 72 -14.70 1.97 -18.92
N GLU A 73 -13.54 1.56 -18.41
CA GLU A 73 -13.35 0.41 -17.53
C GLU A 73 -12.60 0.81 -16.25
N PRO A 74 -13.19 1.69 -15.39
CA PRO A 74 -12.49 2.29 -14.25
C PRO A 74 -12.07 1.28 -13.18
N TRP A 75 -12.67 0.09 -13.12
CA TRP A 75 -12.23 -0.97 -12.19
C TRP A 75 -10.78 -1.39 -12.41
N ARG A 76 -10.23 -1.23 -13.63
CA ARG A 76 -8.85 -1.57 -13.97
C ARG A 76 -7.81 -0.73 -13.22
N LEU A 77 -8.19 0.44 -12.74
CA LEU A 77 -7.36 1.26 -11.84
C LEU A 77 -6.99 0.55 -10.54
N ILE A 78 -7.82 -0.42 -10.12
CA ILE A 78 -7.60 -1.21 -8.91
C ILE A 78 -7.25 -2.66 -9.27
N THR A 79 -7.94 -3.28 -10.21
CA THR A 79 -7.75 -4.70 -10.51
C THR A 79 -6.39 -5.02 -11.12
N SER A 80 -5.81 -4.08 -11.89
CA SER A 80 -4.46 -4.22 -12.45
C SER A 80 -3.37 -4.36 -11.39
N VAL A 81 -3.59 -3.81 -10.19
CA VAL A 81 -2.65 -3.89 -9.07
C VAL A 81 -2.50 -5.34 -8.57
N PHE A 82 -3.51 -6.16 -8.74
CA PHE A 82 -3.54 -7.56 -8.29
C PHE A 82 -3.16 -8.55 -9.40
N ALA A 83 -3.16 -8.13 -10.66
CA ALA A 83 -2.74 -8.96 -11.79
C ALA A 83 -1.22 -8.99 -11.91
N HIS A 84 -0.66 -10.13 -12.37
CA HIS A 84 0.77 -10.30 -12.55
C HIS A 84 1.09 -10.92 -13.92
N SER A 85 2.33 -10.70 -14.39
CA SER A 85 2.80 -11.23 -15.66
C SER A 85 2.78 -12.76 -15.67
N MET A 86 2.07 -13.35 -16.63
CA MET A 86 2.01 -14.79 -16.82
C MET A 86 3.30 -15.37 -17.40
N GLY A 87 4.10 -14.55 -18.05
CA GLY A 87 5.41 -14.95 -18.61
C GLY A 87 6.54 -15.02 -17.57
N SER A 88 6.31 -14.55 -16.33
CA SER A 88 7.35 -14.52 -15.29
C SER A 88 6.78 -14.68 -13.89
N PHE A 89 6.91 -15.87 -13.32
CA PHE A 89 6.60 -16.11 -11.92
C PHE A 89 7.42 -15.20 -10.97
N LEU A 90 8.62 -14.83 -11.37
CA LEU A 90 9.49 -13.93 -10.59
C LEU A 90 8.81 -12.57 -10.35
N HIS A 91 8.00 -12.08 -11.30
CA HIS A 91 7.26 -10.83 -11.14
C HIS A 91 6.30 -10.89 -9.94
N LEU A 92 5.51 -11.96 -9.80
CA LEU A 92 4.68 -12.19 -8.62
C LEU A 92 5.53 -12.33 -7.36
N ALA A 93 6.52 -13.23 -7.39
CA ALA A 93 7.34 -13.57 -6.22
C ALA A 93 8.03 -12.32 -5.61
N MET A 94 8.62 -11.46 -6.44
CA MET A 94 9.29 -10.23 -5.99
C MET A 94 8.30 -9.21 -5.40
N ASN A 95 7.10 -9.07 -5.99
CA ASN A 95 6.06 -8.22 -5.42
C ASN A 95 5.59 -8.74 -4.05
N MET A 96 5.32 -10.04 -3.94
CA MET A 96 4.87 -10.64 -2.67
C MET A 96 5.95 -10.54 -1.59
N TYR A 97 7.20 -10.77 -1.95
CA TYR A 97 8.33 -10.61 -1.04
C TYR A 97 8.47 -9.16 -0.55
N GLY A 98 8.38 -8.19 -1.44
CA GLY A 98 8.43 -6.78 -1.07
C GLY A 98 7.25 -6.35 -0.19
N ILE A 99 6.02 -6.77 -0.52
CA ILE A 99 4.83 -6.52 0.30
C ILE A 99 4.99 -7.16 1.69
N TYR A 100 5.54 -8.37 1.77
CA TYR A 100 5.82 -9.04 3.03
C TYR A 100 6.80 -8.21 3.89
N ILE A 101 7.94 -7.82 3.33
CA ILE A 101 8.96 -7.05 4.06
C ILE A 101 8.39 -5.71 4.54
N PHE A 102 7.88 -4.87 3.63
CA PHE A 102 7.43 -3.53 4.01
C PHE A 102 6.13 -3.56 4.81
N GLY A 103 5.25 -4.51 4.54
CA GLY A 103 4.02 -4.70 5.30
C GLY A 103 4.28 -5.11 6.74
N THR A 104 5.16 -6.08 6.98
CA THR A 104 5.54 -6.51 8.34
C THR A 104 6.28 -5.42 9.12
N LEU A 105 6.97 -4.51 8.44
CA LEU A 105 7.61 -3.33 9.06
C LEU A 105 6.61 -2.21 9.38
N LEU A 106 5.66 -1.93 8.48
CA LEU A 106 4.78 -0.76 8.56
C LEU A 106 3.48 -1.03 9.31
N GLU A 107 2.80 -2.16 9.05
CA GLU A 107 1.48 -2.45 9.62
C GLU A 107 1.46 -2.43 11.16
N PRO A 108 2.45 -3.02 11.89
CA PRO A 108 2.48 -2.97 13.35
C PRO A 108 2.68 -1.54 13.89
N LYS A 109 3.41 -0.68 13.18
CA LYS A 109 3.66 0.71 13.60
C LYS A 109 2.48 1.63 13.32
N LEU A 110 1.84 1.48 12.15
CA LEU A 110 0.74 2.33 11.71
C LEU A 110 -0.62 1.86 12.26
N GLY A 111 -0.76 0.55 12.47
CA GLY A 111 -2.04 -0.13 12.71
C GLY A 111 -2.76 -0.46 11.40
N ARG A 112 -3.60 -1.50 11.43
CA ARG A 112 -4.25 -2.10 10.25
C ARG A 112 -4.94 -1.10 9.33
N LEU A 113 -5.77 -0.22 9.88
CA LEU A 113 -6.55 0.72 9.06
C LEU A 113 -5.65 1.73 8.31
N ARG A 114 -4.64 2.31 8.99
CA ARG A 114 -3.74 3.27 8.37
C ARG A 114 -2.83 2.61 7.34
N PHE A 115 -2.40 1.38 7.61
CA PHE A 115 -1.62 0.60 6.65
C PHE A 115 -2.44 0.25 5.40
N ALA A 116 -3.69 -0.19 5.57
CA ALA A 116 -4.58 -0.45 4.44
C ALA A 116 -4.80 0.81 3.59
N TRP A 117 -5.01 1.96 4.23
CA TRP A 117 -5.15 3.23 3.52
C TRP A 117 -3.89 3.64 2.78
N LEU A 118 -2.72 3.51 3.42
CA LEU A 118 -1.42 3.76 2.79
C LEU A 118 -1.24 2.87 1.54
N TYR A 119 -1.53 1.57 1.65
CA TYR A 119 -1.45 0.63 0.52
C TYR A 119 -2.37 1.05 -0.64
N LEU A 120 -3.65 1.32 -0.36
CA LEU A 120 -4.64 1.68 -1.38
C LEU A 120 -4.32 3.03 -2.04
N ILE A 121 -3.92 4.05 -1.28
CA ILE A 121 -3.52 5.35 -1.83
C ILE A 121 -2.29 5.17 -2.73
N SER A 122 -1.30 4.37 -2.32
CA SER A 122 -0.12 4.08 -3.13
C SER A 122 -0.49 3.33 -4.41
N ALA A 123 -1.40 2.36 -4.34
CA ALA A 123 -1.89 1.59 -5.48
C ALA A 123 -2.59 2.48 -6.52
N ILE A 124 -3.56 3.28 -6.08
CA ILE A 124 -4.30 4.22 -6.94
C ILE A 124 -3.37 5.33 -7.44
N GLY A 125 -2.41 5.76 -6.62
CA GLY A 125 -1.35 6.69 -7.03
C GLY A 125 -0.50 6.13 -8.16
N GLY A 126 -0.19 4.84 -8.13
CA GLY A 126 0.46 4.15 -9.25
C GLY A 126 -0.37 4.21 -10.53
N SER A 127 -1.66 3.94 -10.43
CA SER A 127 -2.59 4.05 -11.56
C SER A 127 -2.67 5.48 -12.11
N LEU A 128 -2.69 6.49 -11.23
CA LEU A 128 -2.62 7.90 -11.66
C LEU A 128 -1.32 8.21 -12.43
N GLY A 129 -0.18 7.73 -11.95
CA GLY A 129 1.10 7.89 -12.64
C GLY A 129 1.09 7.27 -14.03
N ILE A 130 0.46 6.09 -14.18
CA ILE A 130 0.27 5.44 -15.49
C ILE A 130 -0.61 6.30 -16.40
N LEU A 131 -1.75 6.81 -15.91
CA LEU A 131 -2.66 7.65 -16.71
C LEU A 131 -1.99 8.93 -17.23
N LEU A 132 -1.13 9.54 -16.41
CA LEU A 132 -0.51 10.84 -16.74
C LEU A 132 0.74 10.71 -17.61
N LEU A 133 1.48 9.61 -17.51
CA LEU A 133 2.86 9.52 -18.02
C LEU A 133 3.08 8.37 -19.00
N SER A 134 2.13 7.44 -19.15
CA SER A 134 2.28 6.33 -20.09
C SER A 134 1.61 6.63 -21.42
N ALA A 135 2.07 5.97 -22.48
CA ALA A 135 1.40 6.02 -23.77
C ALA A 135 -0.02 5.40 -23.66
N PRO A 136 -1.01 5.91 -24.43
CA PRO A 136 -2.43 5.51 -24.29
C PRO A 136 -2.69 4.00 -24.32
N LEU A 137 -1.96 3.25 -25.14
CA LEU A 137 -2.11 1.81 -25.31
C LEU A 137 -1.14 0.96 -24.47
N SER A 138 -0.32 1.59 -23.63
CA SER A 138 0.62 0.87 -22.75
C SER A 138 -0.12 0.08 -21.68
N ALA A 139 -0.17 -1.23 -21.86
CA ALA A 139 -0.77 -2.15 -20.91
C ALA A 139 0.12 -2.35 -19.67
N THR A 140 -0.42 -2.13 -18.49
CA THR A 140 0.32 -2.21 -17.21
C THR A 140 -0.43 -3.06 -16.19
N LEU A 141 0.31 -3.85 -15.41
CA LEU A 141 -0.19 -4.69 -14.33
C LEU A 141 0.89 -4.85 -13.23
N GLY A 142 0.46 -5.18 -12.02
CA GLY A 142 1.35 -5.52 -10.91
C GLY A 142 1.21 -4.61 -9.68
N ALA A 143 1.47 -5.17 -8.51
CA ALA A 143 1.42 -4.47 -7.23
C ALA A 143 2.61 -3.50 -7.01
N SER A 144 3.52 -3.39 -7.97
CA SER A 144 4.80 -2.69 -7.79
C SER A 144 4.65 -1.18 -7.56
N GLY A 145 3.61 -0.55 -8.08
CA GLY A 145 3.29 0.85 -7.78
C GLY A 145 2.95 1.04 -6.28
N ALA A 146 2.07 0.18 -5.75
CA ALA A 146 1.77 0.17 -4.31
C ALA A 146 3.02 -0.12 -3.48
N LEU A 147 3.83 -1.08 -3.92
CA LEU A 147 5.08 -1.45 -3.27
C LEU A 147 6.09 -0.30 -3.23
N ALA A 148 6.23 0.47 -4.31
CA ALA A 148 7.07 1.66 -4.35
C ALA A 148 6.60 2.70 -3.32
N GLY A 149 5.28 2.86 -3.15
CA GLY A 149 4.70 3.71 -2.12
C GLY A 149 4.99 3.22 -0.71
N LEU A 150 4.82 1.93 -0.42
CA LEU A 150 5.18 1.34 0.87
C LEU A 150 6.69 1.52 1.17
N PHE A 151 7.53 1.27 0.18
CA PHE A 151 8.97 1.43 0.31
C PHE A 151 9.34 2.86 0.70
N LEU A 152 8.86 3.87 -0.04
CA LEU A 152 9.18 5.27 0.28
C LEU A 152 8.49 5.75 1.56
N ALA A 153 7.32 5.22 1.91
CA ALA A 153 6.69 5.48 3.21
C ALA A 153 7.58 5.04 4.39
N THR A 154 8.44 4.01 4.21
CA THR A 154 9.37 3.59 5.27
C THR A 154 10.37 4.69 5.62
N PHE A 155 10.82 5.51 4.66
CA PHE A 155 11.71 6.66 4.94
C PHE A 155 11.03 7.67 5.85
N VAL A 156 9.74 7.93 5.66
CA VAL A 156 8.96 8.84 6.49
C VAL A 156 8.74 8.25 7.90
N VAL A 157 8.40 6.97 7.98
CA VAL A 157 8.15 6.27 9.24
C VAL A 157 9.43 6.13 10.08
N TYR A 158 10.56 5.83 9.44
CA TYR A 158 11.85 5.60 10.09
C TYR A 158 12.78 6.81 10.05
N ARG A 159 12.26 8.02 9.76
CA ARG A 159 13.05 9.26 9.57
C ARG A 159 14.04 9.59 10.72
N SER A 160 13.77 9.12 11.92
CA SER A 160 14.66 9.33 13.09
C SER A 160 15.73 8.24 13.23
N ASN A 161 15.69 7.18 12.43
CA ASN A 161 16.64 6.08 12.48
C ASN A 161 17.63 6.17 11.32
N LYS A 162 18.78 6.82 11.54
CA LYS A 162 19.81 7.04 10.52
C LYS A 162 20.35 5.75 9.90
N GLN A 163 20.48 4.67 10.69
CA GLN A 163 20.95 3.38 10.20
C GLN A 163 19.93 2.74 9.23
N ALA A 164 18.65 2.73 9.62
CA ALA A 164 17.58 2.24 8.74
C ALA A 164 17.52 3.05 7.44
N LEU A 165 17.58 4.40 7.52
CA LEU A 165 17.59 5.26 6.33
C LEU A 165 18.77 4.98 5.40
N ARG A 166 19.98 4.73 5.94
CA ARG A 166 21.14 4.37 5.11
C ARG A 166 20.95 3.05 4.38
N GLN A 167 20.47 2.02 5.08
CA GLN A 167 20.18 0.72 4.47
C GLN A 167 19.11 0.81 3.39
N MET A 168 18.02 1.52 3.67
CA MET A 168 16.94 1.77 2.71
C MET A 168 17.42 2.59 1.51
N GLY A 169 18.32 3.56 1.73
CA GLY A 169 18.93 4.35 0.66
C GLY A 169 19.71 3.50 -0.34
N ILE A 170 20.47 2.50 0.13
CA ILE A 170 21.18 1.55 -0.73
C ILE A 170 20.17 0.74 -1.57
N ILE A 171 19.11 0.22 -0.93
CA ILE A 171 18.05 -0.52 -1.63
C ILE A 171 17.36 0.37 -2.66
N LEU A 172 17.13 1.65 -2.36
CA LEU A 172 16.52 2.61 -3.29
C LEU A 172 17.37 2.78 -4.55
N VAL A 173 18.67 3.01 -4.39
CA VAL A 173 19.61 3.14 -5.53
C VAL A 173 19.59 1.89 -6.39
N LEU A 174 19.66 0.71 -5.77
CA LEU A 174 19.60 -0.57 -6.50
C LEU A 174 18.28 -0.73 -7.27
N ASN A 175 17.13 -0.38 -6.65
CA ASN A 175 15.83 -0.44 -7.32
C ASN A 175 15.71 0.54 -8.50
N ILE A 176 16.26 1.75 -8.36
CA ILE A 176 16.30 2.74 -9.45
C ILE A 176 17.11 2.18 -10.61
N VAL A 177 18.33 1.69 -10.35
CA VAL A 177 19.21 1.10 -11.39
C VAL A 177 18.50 -0.07 -12.08
N LEU A 178 17.91 -1.00 -11.33
CA LEU A 178 17.16 -2.13 -11.89
C LEU A 178 15.98 -1.67 -12.73
N GLY A 179 15.27 -0.61 -12.31
CA GLY A 179 14.14 -0.03 -13.04
C GLY A 179 14.51 0.52 -14.42
N PHE A 180 15.75 0.94 -14.62
CA PHE A 180 16.25 1.38 -15.94
C PHE A 180 16.84 0.24 -16.78
N VAL A 181 17.37 -0.80 -16.14
CA VAL A 181 18.04 -1.92 -16.82
C VAL A 181 17.05 -3.01 -17.24
N VAL A 182 16.02 -3.26 -16.43
CA VAL A 182 15.03 -4.32 -16.70
C VAL A 182 13.88 -3.76 -17.53
N SER A 183 13.75 -4.24 -18.76
CA SER A 183 12.63 -3.87 -19.64
C SER A 183 11.28 -4.36 -19.08
N GLY A 184 10.22 -3.59 -19.36
CA GLY A 184 8.85 -3.94 -18.94
C GLY A 184 8.47 -3.46 -17.53
N ILE A 185 9.37 -2.75 -16.83
CA ILE A 185 9.02 -2.08 -15.56
C ILE A 185 8.37 -0.72 -15.84
N SER A 186 7.14 -0.53 -15.35
CA SER A 186 6.44 0.76 -15.44
C SER A 186 6.98 1.74 -14.40
N TRP A 187 8.00 2.53 -14.77
CA TRP A 187 8.52 3.58 -13.88
C TRP A 187 7.46 4.64 -13.54
N GLN A 188 6.50 4.88 -14.45
CA GLN A 188 5.38 5.80 -14.25
C GLN A 188 4.51 5.37 -13.07
N GLY A 189 4.14 4.09 -13.02
CA GLY A 189 3.38 3.52 -11.92
C GLY A 189 4.16 3.55 -10.60
N HIS A 190 5.48 3.29 -10.65
CA HIS A 190 6.33 3.38 -9.46
C HIS A 190 6.41 4.81 -8.94
N LEU A 191 6.61 5.81 -9.83
CA LEU A 191 6.68 7.22 -9.44
C LEU A 191 5.36 7.70 -8.80
N GLY A 192 4.23 7.42 -9.44
CA GLY A 192 2.91 7.79 -8.91
C GLY A 192 2.64 7.16 -7.54
N GLY A 193 2.90 5.86 -7.41
CA GLY A 193 2.74 5.14 -6.14
C GLY A 193 3.68 5.67 -5.04
N ALA A 194 4.94 5.94 -5.37
CA ALA A 194 5.93 6.50 -4.45
C ALA A 194 5.51 7.88 -3.91
N VAL A 195 5.13 8.80 -4.78
CA VAL A 195 4.69 10.16 -4.39
C VAL A 195 3.48 10.09 -3.47
N LEU A 196 2.44 9.34 -3.86
CA LEU A 196 1.21 9.25 -3.07
C LEU A 196 1.44 8.46 -1.76
N GLY A 197 2.34 7.48 -1.76
CA GLY A 197 2.75 6.76 -0.55
C GLY A 197 3.47 7.65 0.46
N ILE A 198 4.38 8.53 0.00
CA ILE A 198 5.01 9.55 0.86
C ILE A 198 3.96 10.49 1.45
N LEU A 199 3.05 11.02 0.63
CA LEU A 199 2.01 11.93 1.09
C LEU A 199 1.10 11.27 2.14
N ALA A 200 0.66 10.03 1.90
CA ALA A 200 -0.13 9.28 2.86
C ALA A 200 0.63 9.01 4.17
N ALA A 201 1.91 8.66 4.09
CA ALA A 201 2.76 8.48 5.26
C ALA A 201 2.94 9.79 6.04
N CYS A 202 3.12 10.94 5.37
CA CYS A 202 3.19 12.26 6.00
C CYS A 202 1.90 12.59 6.74
N CYS A 203 0.72 12.34 6.16
CA CYS A 203 -0.57 12.52 6.82
C CYS A 203 -0.70 11.73 8.13
N ILE A 204 -0.02 10.59 8.25
CA ILE A 204 -0.05 9.74 9.44
C ILE A 204 1.04 10.15 10.43
N VAL A 205 2.27 10.34 9.96
CA VAL A 205 3.48 10.36 10.78
C VAL A 205 3.77 11.76 11.35
N LEU A 206 3.47 12.82 10.58
CA LEU A 206 3.85 14.18 10.95
C LEU A 206 2.89 14.82 11.98
N ILE A 207 1.74 14.21 12.27
CA ILE A 207 0.84 14.73 13.30
C ILE A 207 1.42 14.47 14.69
N PRO A 208 1.70 15.52 15.49
CA PRO A 208 2.35 15.40 16.79
C PRO A 208 1.61 14.48 17.76
N LYS A 209 2.35 13.80 18.62
CA LYS A 209 1.77 12.96 19.69
C LYS A 209 0.98 13.79 20.71
N SER A 210 1.34 15.05 20.88
CA SER A 210 0.65 16.02 21.75
C SER A 210 -0.72 16.47 21.24
N ASN A 211 -1.06 16.21 19.97
CA ASN A 211 -2.38 16.57 19.46
C ASN A 211 -3.46 15.63 20.03
N PRO A 212 -4.41 16.12 20.84
CA PRO A 212 -5.45 15.30 21.44
C PRO A 212 -6.37 14.64 20.41
N GLN A 213 -6.53 15.26 19.24
CA GLN A 213 -7.34 14.76 18.12
C GLN A 213 -6.53 14.04 17.06
N ARG A 214 -5.28 13.63 17.35
CA ARG A 214 -4.33 13.04 16.40
C ARG A 214 -4.97 12.00 15.47
N ALA A 215 -5.71 11.05 16.03
CA ALA A 215 -6.32 9.98 15.23
C ALA A 215 -7.38 10.52 14.26
N ARG A 216 -8.19 11.49 14.68
CA ARG A 216 -9.21 12.13 13.85
C ARG A 216 -8.57 12.95 12.73
N THR A 217 -7.55 13.74 13.06
CA THR A 217 -6.81 14.54 12.08
C THR A 217 -6.15 13.65 11.00
N GLN A 218 -5.52 12.55 11.39
CA GLN A 218 -4.93 11.60 10.46
C GLN A 218 -5.97 11.01 9.49
N ILE A 219 -7.11 10.56 10.01
CA ILE A 219 -8.19 9.99 9.19
C ILE A 219 -8.75 11.06 8.24
N LEU A 220 -8.96 12.27 8.71
CA LEU A 220 -9.45 13.37 7.89
C LEU A 220 -8.47 13.71 6.74
N LEU A 221 -7.17 13.83 7.04
CA LEU A 221 -6.16 14.09 6.02
C LEU A 221 -6.07 12.97 4.99
N LEU A 222 -6.14 11.70 5.41
CA LEU A 222 -6.17 10.57 4.49
C LEU A 222 -7.45 10.56 3.64
N ALA A 223 -8.59 10.92 4.21
CA ALA A 223 -9.85 11.01 3.48
C ALA A 223 -9.80 12.14 2.43
N VAL A 224 -9.30 13.33 2.81
CA VAL A 224 -9.10 14.45 1.87
C VAL A 224 -8.13 14.05 0.76
N LEU A 225 -6.99 13.45 1.09
CA LEU A 225 -6.04 12.97 0.09
C LEU A 225 -6.67 11.94 -0.86
N SER A 226 -7.52 11.04 -0.33
CA SER A 226 -8.23 10.05 -1.16
C SER A 226 -9.23 10.71 -2.11
N VAL A 227 -9.99 11.70 -1.66
CA VAL A 227 -10.94 12.45 -2.51
C VAL A 227 -10.20 13.19 -3.61
N LEU A 228 -9.11 13.90 -3.27
CA LEU A 228 -8.28 14.61 -4.26
C LEU A 228 -7.66 13.64 -5.28
N LEU A 229 -7.16 12.49 -4.81
CA LEU A 229 -6.61 11.45 -5.68
C LEU A 229 -7.64 10.88 -6.64
N LEU A 230 -8.83 10.55 -6.15
CA LEU A 230 -9.92 10.03 -7.00
C LEU A 230 -10.38 11.07 -8.01
N GLY A 231 -10.46 12.35 -7.63
CA GLY A 231 -10.74 13.46 -8.55
C GLY A 231 -9.67 13.59 -9.63
N ALA A 232 -8.39 13.54 -9.25
CA ALA A 232 -7.27 13.59 -10.20
C ALA A 232 -7.28 12.40 -11.17
N VAL A 233 -7.54 11.19 -10.67
CA VAL A 233 -7.67 9.97 -11.50
C VAL A 233 -8.82 10.10 -12.50
N TYR A 234 -9.99 10.57 -12.02
CA TYR A 234 -11.15 10.80 -12.89
C TYR A 234 -10.83 11.81 -14.03
N LEU A 235 -10.25 12.95 -13.68
CA LEU A 235 -9.87 13.98 -14.67
C LEU A 235 -8.81 13.46 -15.65
N ALA A 236 -7.80 12.75 -15.18
CA ALA A 236 -6.77 12.15 -16.03
C ALA A 236 -7.36 11.12 -17.00
N ALA A 237 -8.25 10.25 -16.53
CA ALA A 237 -8.92 9.26 -17.37
C ALA A 237 -9.79 9.92 -18.46
N GLN A 238 -10.51 11.01 -18.14
CA GLN A 238 -11.30 11.76 -19.14
C GLN A 238 -10.38 12.48 -20.15
N ALA A 239 -9.26 13.04 -19.72
CA ALA A 239 -8.32 13.71 -20.63
C ALA A 239 -7.78 12.77 -21.70
N VAL A 240 -7.39 11.54 -21.34
CA VAL A 240 -6.92 10.54 -22.31
C VAL A 240 -8.02 10.12 -23.29
N LYS A 241 -9.29 10.06 -22.84
CA LYS A 241 -10.43 9.75 -23.71
C LYS A 241 -10.63 10.77 -24.85
N PHE A 242 -10.32 12.05 -24.61
CA PHE A 242 -10.50 13.11 -25.59
C PHE A 242 -9.31 13.28 -26.55
N THR A 243 -8.16 12.69 -26.25
CA THR A 243 -6.93 12.81 -27.04
C THR A 243 -6.62 11.57 -27.88
N GLY A 244 -7.35 10.49 -27.71
CA GLY A 244 -7.24 9.24 -28.46
C GLY A 244 -8.39 9.01 -29.39
#